data_de355a5c5f0bc988f855ed6e88f80ae4
#
_entry.id   de355a5c5f0bc988f855ed6e88f80ae4
#
_cell.length_a   1.000
_cell.length_b   1.000
_cell.length_c   1.000
_cell.angle_alpha   90.00
_cell.angle_beta   90.00
_cell.angle_gamma   90.00
#
_symmetry.space_group_name_H-M   'P 1'
#
loop_
_entity.id
_entity.type
_entity.pdbx_description
1 polymer ?
#
loop_
_entity_poly.entity_id
_entity_poly.type
_entity_poly.pdbx_seq_one_letter_code
_entity_poly.pdbx_strand_id
1 'polypeptide(L)'
;MADHTSTIDKIVEYLTNSFDPAAAGEIDARIELRMSEESIHFVIQDKKMQMAEQEKSPEIILFFESSDLAYEIFTGATEMVNAFMNGQFKSDSNLIWVFHILGAFRKN
;
A
#
# COMPACT_ATOMS: atom_id res chain seq x y z
N MET A 1 -28.00 4.91 -8.32
CA MET A 1 -27.12 4.07 -8.44
C MET A 1 -26.19 4.10 -7.39
N ALA A 2 -25.91 3.11 -7.16
CA ALA A 2 -25.04 3.02 -6.11
C ALA A 2 -23.86 3.89 -6.30
N ASP A 3 -23.31 4.23 -5.27
CA ASP A 3 -22.09 4.92 -5.29
C ASP A 3 -21.07 4.10 -6.01
N HIS A 4 -20.35 4.71 -6.89
CA HIS A 4 -19.36 4.03 -7.65
C HIS A 4 -17.95 4.24 -7.15
N THR A 5 -17.82 4.73 -5.95
CA THR A 5 -16.49 4.84 -5.35
C THR A 5 -15.99 3.42 -5.09
N SER A 6 -15.06 2.97 -5.87
CA SER A 6 -14.51 1.63 -5.69
C SER A 6 -13.57 1.61 -4.49
N THR A 7 -13.26 0.42 -4.02
CA THR A 7 -12.29 0.28 -2.97
C THR A 7 -10.92 0.78 -3.42
N ILE A 8 -10.62 0.65 -4.72
CA ILE A 8 -9.37 1.18 -5.26
C ILE A 8 -9.31 2.68 -5.05
N ASP A 9 -10.41 3.39 -5.33
CA ASP A 9 -10.44 4.84 -5.14
C ASP A 9 -10.25 5.20 -3.67
N LYS A 10 -10.83 4.41 -2.77
CA LYS A 10 -10.66 4.64 -1.34
C LYS A 10 -9.20 4.45 -0.93
N ILE A 11 -8.53 3.44 -1.49
CA ILE A 11 -7.13 3.20 -1.18
C ILE A 11 -6.29 4.37 -1.66
N VAL A 12 -6.49 4.81 -2.89
CA VAL A 12 -5.73 5.94 -3.44
C VAL A 12 -5.92 7.18 -2.57
N GLU A 13 -7.17 7.45 -2.20
CA GLU A 13 -7.46 8.60 -1.36
C GLU A 13 -6.77 8.47 -0.01
N TYR A 14 -6.83 7.29 0.60
CA TYR A 14 -6.20 7.06 1.89
C TYR A 14 -4.69 7.26 1.80
N LEU A 15 -4.07 6.69 0.77
CA LEU A 15 -2.63 6.83 0.61
C LEU A 15 -2.22 8.29 0.45
N THR A 16 -3.00 9.03 -0.34
CA THR A 16 -2.70 10.42 -0.59
C THR A 16 -2.82 11.27 0.67
N ASN A 17 -3.83 10.97 1.48
CA ASN A 17 -4.15 11.80 2.64
C ASN A 17 -3.46 11.37 3.92
N SER A 18 -2.91 10.17 3.96
CA SER A 18 -2.40 9.60 5.21
C SER A 18 -0.89 9.38 5.21
N PHE A 19 -0.22 9.76 4.14
CA PHE A 19 1.22 9.56 4.08
C PHE A 19 1.92 10.41 5.13
N ASP A 20 2.79 9.77 5.90
CA ASP A 20 3.56 10.44 6.93
C ASP A 20 5.03 10.46 6.52
N PRO A 21 5.55 11.62 6.09
CA PRO A 21 6.94 11.69 5.63
C PRO A 21 7.93 11.27 6.70
N ALA A 22 7.65 11.56 7.96
CA ALA A 22 8.56 11.18 9.03
C ALA A 22 8.59 9.66 9.20
N ALA A 23 7.44 9.02 9.09
CA ALA A 23 7.37 7.57 9.21
C ALA A 23 7.97 6.87 8.01
N ALA A 24 7.96 7.53 6.86
CA ALA A 24 8.55 6.95 5.65
C ALA A 24 10.05 6.81 5.76
N GLY A 25 10.67 7.67 6.56
CA GLY A 25 12.10 7.59 6.78
C GLY A 25 12.88 7.74 5.48
N GLU A 26 13.66 6.72 5.17
CA GLU A 26 14.51 6.77 3.98
C GLU A 26 14.02 5.86 2.87
N ILE A 27 12.75 5.51 2.89
CA ILE A 27 12.22 4.70 1.81
C ILE A 27 12.36 5.45 0.49
N ASP A 28 12.87 4.76 -0.52
CA ASP A 28 13.06 5.34 -1.84
C ASP A 28 12.80 4.20 -2.81
N ALA A 29 11.56 4.04 -3.25
CA ALA A 29 11.19 2.89 -4.04
C ALA A 29 9.91 3.09 -4.80
N ARG A 30 9.77 2.32 -5.88
CA ARG A 30 8.54 2.20 -6.63
C ARG A 30 7.80 1.00 -6.11
N ILE A 31 6.54 1.18 -5.75
CA ILE A 31 5.76 0.16 -5.09
C ILE A 31 4.52 -0.14 -5.90
N GLU A 32 4.23 -1.43 -6.04
CA GLU A 32 2.98 -1.86 -6.66
C GLU A 32 2.16 -2.61 -5.62
N LEU A 33 0.90 -2.22 -5.48
CA LEU A 33 -0.06 -2.99 -4.70
C LEU A 33 -0.85 -3.81 -5.69
N ARG A 34 -0.64 -5.12 -5.68
CA ARG A 34 -1.30 -6.00 -6.63
C ARG A 34 -2.43 -6.74 -5.94
N MET A 35 -3.64 -6.53 -6.42
CA MET A 35 -4.82 -7.15 -5.88
C MET A 35 -5.40 -8.08 -6.95
N SER A 36 -6.48 -8.80 -6.62
CA SER A 36 -6.92 -9.88 -7.51
C SER A 36 -7.19 -9.43 -8.94
N GLU A 37 -7.72 -8.23 -9.12
CA GLU A 37 -8.08 -7.77 -10.45
C GLU A 37 -7.46 -6.44 -10.83
N GLU A 38 -6.82 -5.77 -9.90
CA GLU A 38 -6.34 -4.43 -10.13
C GLU A 38 -5.02 -4.22 -9.43
N SER A 39 -4.30 -3.18 -9.85
CA SER A 39 -3.08 -2.82 -9.16
C SER A 39 -3.00 -1.30 -9.02
N ILE A 40 -2.26 -0.87 -8.02
CA ILE A 40 -2.01 0.53 -7.76
C ILE A 40 -0.50 0.71 -7.72
N HIS A 41 -0.01 1.75 -8.36
CA HIS A 41 1.42 2.03 -8.39
C HIS A 41 1.70 3.38 -7.76
N PHE A 42 2.71 3.44 -6.91
CA PHE A 42 3.12 4.72 -6.36
C PHE A 42 4.63 4.68 -6.07
N VAL A 43 5.17 5.87 -5.87
CA VAL A 43 6.60 6.06 -5.59
C VAL A 43 6.74 6.81 -4.29
N ILE A 44 7.65 6.34 -3.45
CA ILE A 44 8.06 7.11 -2.27
C ILE A 44 9.50 7.51 -2.51
N GLN A 45 9.76 8.80 -2.48
CA GLN A 45 11.09 9.30 -2.77
C GLN A 45 11.25 10.68 -2.11
N ASP A 46 12.37 10.91 -1.45
CA ASP A 46 12.64 12.19 -0.81
C ASP A 46 11.55 12.58 0.18
N LYS A 47 11.02 11.62 0.92
CA LYS A 47 9.97 11.82 1.92
C LYS A 47 8.68 12.36 1.30
N LYS A 48 8.44 11.98 0.05
CA LYS A 48 7.22 12.34 -0.67
C LYS A 48 6.63 11.11 -1.32
N MET A 49 5.32 11.09 -1.45
CA MET A 49 4.62 10.00 -2.11
C MET A 49 3.87 10.55 -3.30
N GLN A 50 3.97 9.87 -4.42
CA GLN A 50 3.25 10.24 -5.63
C GLN A 50 2.66 9.00 -6.27
N MET A 51 1.43 9.11 -6.72
CA MET A 51 0.86 8.04 -7.51
C MET A 51 1.62 7.96 -8.83
N ALA A 52 1.82 6.75 -9.32
CA ALA A 52 2.65 6.52 -10.51
C ALA A 52 1.88 5.70 -11.53
N GLU A 53 2.41 5.69 -12.74
CA GLU A 53 1.83 4.88 -13.80
C GLU A 53 2.57 3.56 -13.92
N GLN A 54 1.96 2.63 -14.61
CA GLN A 54 2.47 1.28 -14.74
C GLN A 54 3.70 1.15 -15.63
N GLU A 55 4.22 2.22 -16.12
CA GLU A 55 5.26 2.17 -17.16
C GLU A 55 6.60 1.65 -16.69
N LYS A 56 6.85 1.70 -15.40
CA LYS A 56 8.15 1.30 -14.89
C LYS A 56 8.01 0.15 -13.92
N SER A 57 9.02 -0.71 -13.91
CA SER A 57 8.99 -1.88 -13.05
C SER A 57 9.04 -1.47 -11.59
N PRO A 58 8.16 -2.04 -10.76
CA PRO A 58 8.21 -1.76 -9.34
C PRO A 58 9.40 -2.45 -8.70
N GLU A 59 9.89 -1.84 -7.64
CA GLU A 59 10.96 -2.44 -6.86
C GLU A 59 10.41 -3.30 -5.73
N ILE A 60 9.20 -3.00 -5.29
CA ILE A 60 8.54 -3.74 -4.23
C ILE A 60 7.11 -4.01 -4.67
N ILE A 61 6.70 -5.27 -4.60
CA ILE A 61 5.34 -5.65 -4.93
C ILE A 61 4.68 -6.22 -3.68
N LEU A 62 3.51 -5.72 -3.35
CA LEU A 62 2.70 -6.25 -2.26
C LEU A 62 1.48 -6.92 -2.87
N PHE A 63 1.28 -8.20 -2.56
CA PHE A 63 0.17 -8.99 -3.10
C PHE A 63 -0.90 -9.13 -2.04
N PHE A 64 -2.10 -8.69 -2.35
CA PHE A 64 -3.26 -8.81 -1.46
C PHE A 64 -4.33 -9.66 -2.12
N GLU A 65 -5.10 -10.39 -1.31
CA GLU A 65 -6.17 -11.22 -1.85
C GLU A 65 -7.25 -10.37 -2.49
N SER A 66 -7.50 -9.19 -1.98
CA SER A 66 -8.54 -8.32 -2.51
C SER A 66 -8.23 -6.88 -2.19
N SER A 67 -8.90 -5.98 -2.89
CA SER A 67 -8.75 -4.55 -2.60
C SER A 67 -9.32 -4.21 -1.24
N ASP A 68 -10.41 -4.88 -0.83
CA ASP A 68 -10.98 -4.63 0.50
C ASP A 68 -9.97 -4.97 1.58
N LEU A 69 -9.28 -6.09 1.44
CA LEU A 69 -8.29 -6.49 2.44
C LEU A 69 -7.11 -5.52 2.45
N ALA A 70 -6.68 -5.07 1.27
CA ALA A 70 -5.60 -4.09 1.20
C ALA A 70 -5.97 -2.83 1.96
N TYR A 71 -7.19 -2.35 1.77
CA TYR A 71 -7.67 -1.17 2.46
C TYR A 71 -7.68 -1.38 3.97
N GLU A 72 -8.15 -2.54 4.43
CA GLU A 72 -8.21 -2.84 5.85
C GLU A 72 -6.82 -2.88 6.47
N ILE A 73 -5.85 -3.41 5.73
CA ILE A 73 -4.49 -3.50 6.25
C ILE A 73 -3.85 -2.12 6.31
N PHE A 74 -4.03 -1.31 5.28
CA PHE A 74 -3.46 0.03 5.29
C PHE A 74 -4.06 0.91 6.37
N THR A 75 -5.37 0.79 6.61
CA THR A 75 -6.03 1.63 7.61
C THR A 75 -5.84 1.10 9.03
N GLY A 76 -5.37 -0.12 9.17
CA GLY A 76 -5.20 -0.71 10.49
C GLY A 76 -6.41 -1.48 10.99
N ALA A 77 -7.48 -1.58 10.19
CA ALA A 77 -8.63 -2.37 10.57
C ALA A 77 -8.27 -3.84 10.69
N THR A 78 -7.32 -4.29 9.88
CA THR A 78 -6.74 -5.62 9.99
C THR A 78 -5.26 -5.43 10.34
N GLU A 79 -4.81 -6.11 11.38
CA GLU A 79 -3.45 -5.93 11.85
C GLU A 79 -2.46 -6.59 10.88
N MET A 80 -1.45 -5.84 10.44
CA MET A 80 -0.62 -6.27 9.32
C MET A 80 0.23 -7.50 9.58
N VAL A 81 0.74 -7.66 10.78
CA VAL A 81 1.58 -8.82 11.08
C VAL A 81 0.73 -10.08 11.07
N ASN A 82 -0.45 -10.03 11.70
CA ASN A 82 -1.35 -11.17 11.69
C ASN A 82 -1.81 -11.50 10.29
N ALA A 83 -2.11 -10.48 9.49
CA ALA A 83 -2.53 -10.69 8.10
C ALA A 83 -1.43 -11.40 7.33
N PHE A 84 -0.19 -10.98 7.52
CA PHE A 84 0.93 -11.61 6.83
C PHE A 84 1.08 -13.07 7.28
N MET A 85 1.01 -13.31 8.58
CA MET A 85 1.19 -14.66 9.10
C MET A 85 0.07 -15.59 8.67
N ASN A 86 -1.11 -15.06 8.41
CA ASN A 86 -2.24 -15.85 7.92
C ASN A 86 -2.25 -15.98 6.41
N GLY A 87 -1.24 -15.47 5.73
CA GLY A 87 -1.17 -15.58 4.27
C GLY A 87 -2.11 -14.65 3.53
N GLN A 88 -2.63 -13.64 4.21
CA GLN A 88 -3.58 -12.72 3.58
C GLN A 88 -2.91 -11.70 2.68
N PHE A 89 -1.63 -11.47 2.87
CA PHE A 89 -0.87 -10.74 1.89
C PHE A 89 0.57 -11.24 1.86
N LYS A 90 1.26 -10.94 0.77
CA LYS A 90 2.62 -11.38 0.55
C LYS A 90 3.41 -10.28 -0.12
N SER A 91 4.72 -10.44 -0.15
CA SER A 91 5.56 -9.50 -0.86
C SER A 91 6.75 -10.23 -1.44
N ASP A 92 7.32 -9.66 -2.49
CA ASP A 92 8.55 -10.16 -3.09
C ASP A 92 9.78 -9.50 -2.47
N SER A 93 9.58 -8.69 -1.43
CA SER A 93 10.67 -7.92 -0.85
C SER A 93 10.86 -8.26 0.62
N ASN A 94 11.87 -7.64 1.23
CA ASN A 94 12.19 -7.83 2.63
C ASN A 94 11.05 -7.31 3.50
N LEU A 95 10.63 -8.10 4.47
CA LEU A 95 9.50 -7.75 5.33
C LEU A 95 9.72 -6.48 6.13
N ILE A 96 10.96 -6.17 6.46
CA ILE A 96 11.24 -4.94 7.18
C ILE A 96 10.78 -3.74 6.36
N TRP A 97 11.09 -3.75 5.06
CA TRP A 97 10.65 -2.68 4.18
C TRP A 97 9.14 -2.67 4.01
N VAL A 98 8.55 -3.86 3.91
CA VAL A 98 7.10 -3.97 3.73
C VAL A 98 6.36 -3.34 4.90
N PHE A 99 6.74 -3.70 6.13
CA PHE A 99 6.08 -3.13 7.30
C PHE A 99 6.36 -1.65 7.44
N HIS A 100 7.55 -1.21 7.02
CA HIS A 100 7.88 0.21 7.05
C HIS A 100 6.97 0.99 6.09
N ILE A 101 6.74 0.44 4.89
CA ILE A 101 5.85 1.07 3.93
C ILE A 101 4.43 1.16 4.47
N LEU A 102 3.93 0.05 5.00
CA LEU A 102 2.57 0.06 5.55
C LEU A 102 2.45 1.06 6.69
N GLY A 103 3.48 1.15 7.52
CA GLY A 103 3.47 2.09 8.64
C GLY A 103 3.51 3.54 8.21
N ALA A 104 4.04 3.81 7.03
CA ALA A 104 4.13 5.19 6.54
C ALA A 104 2.76 5.79 6.22
N PHE A 105 1.73 4.97 6.15
CA PHE A 105 0.39 5.42 5.83
C PHE A 105 -0.57 5.28 7.02
N ARG A 106 -0.04 5.06 8.22
CA ARG A 106 -0.88 4.94 9.40
C ARG A 106 -1.20 6.31 9.93
N LYS A 107 -2.48 6.59 10.01
CA LYS A 107 -2.94 7.80 10.63
C LYS A 107 -3.13 7.57 12.11
N ASN A 108 -2.62 8.44 12.91
CA ASN A 108 -2.82 8.33 14.36
C ASN A 108 -4.01 9.14 14.81
#